data_ad6e637f8e112e66ccbd0f603ed6aee3
#
_entry.id   ad6e637f8e112e66ccbd0f603ed6aee3
#
_cell.length_a   1.000
_cell.length_b   1.000
_cell.length_c   1.000
_cell.angle_alpha   90.00
_cell.angle_beta   90.00
_cell.angle_gamma   90.00
#
_symmetry.space_group_name_H-M   'P 1'
#
loop_
_entity.id
_entity.type
_entity.pdbx_description
1 polymer ?
#
loop_
_entity_poly.entity_id
_entity_poly.type
_entity_poly.pdbx_seq_one_letter_code
_entity_poly.pdbx_strand_id
1 'polypeptide(L)'
;IGFTADLGDKVIPNIVGVDIGCGMLTTQIPTDVGTIDFKNLDEVIRNNVPAGRNVCDEIINFEELEELHCFHQLKNIEWIRRSLGTLGGGNHFIEVDTDSKGTNYLVIHTGSRNLGKQVAEIYQKIAIEDMQGTDKLETEIQKLVKKYKHSGRRKEIQNGIDELKRKWKPDKLGIPKELCYLTGEHRKQYLHDMKICQEFARINRRCIQSAIFYTMNWTLQRNTWFDTIHNYIDHDTNIVRKGAISAKYGEKVLIPMNMRDGCIIAVGKGNEDWNCSAPHGAGRIMSRSKAKENISLEEFKESMDGIYTTSVQKSTIDESPMAYKPPQEIIDNIKDTVEIVDIIKPIYNFKASE
;
A
#
# COMPACT_ATOMS: atom_id res chain seq x y z
N ILE A 1 -6.18 -7.58 -11.73
CA ILE A 1 -5.32 -8.77 -11.57
C ILE A 1 -4.80 -8.76 -10.14
N GLY A 2 -5.34 -9.64 -9.32
CA GLY A 2 -4.90 -9.83 -7.95
C GLY A 2 -4.26 -11.21 -7.76
N PHE A 3 -3.51 -11.36 -6.68
CA PHE A 3 -2.96 -12.63 -6.23
C PHE A 3 -3.34 -12.83 -4.76
N THR A 4 -3.79 -14.03 -4.43
CA THR A 4 -4.04 -14.46 -3.05
C THR A 4 -3.52 -15.87 -2.84
N ALA A 5 -2.96 -16.12 -1.67
CA ALA A 5 -2.53 -17.46 -1.27
C ALA A 5 -2.48 -17.58 0.26
N ASP A 6 -2.71 -18.78 0.77
CA ASP A 6 -2.27 -19.16 2.11
C ASP A 6 -0.74 -19.29 2.12
N LEU A 7 -0.11 -18.63 3.06
CA LEU A 7 1.36 -18.61 3.16
C LEU A 7 1.95 -19.88 3.77
N GLY A 8 1.16 -20.67 4.48
CA GLY A 8 1.69 -21.79 5.26
C GLY A 8 2.78 -21.34 6.22
N ASP A 9 3.94 -22.00 6.18
CA ASP A 9 5.11 -21.73 7.01
C ASP A 9 6.15 -20.77 6.39
N LYS A 10 5.87 -20.25 5.16
CA LYS A 10 6.78 -19.41 4.37
C LYS A 10 6.16 -18.07 4.07
N VAL A 11 7.00 -17.04 3.89
CA VAL A 11 6.57 -15.75 3.37
C VAL A 11 7.59 -15.20 2.38
N ILE A 12 7.11 -14.74 1.24
CA ILE A 12 7.92 -14.08 0.22
C ILE A 12 7.64 -12.58 0.30
N PRO A 13 8.56 -11.75 0.84
CA PRO A 13 8.28 -10.32 1.03
C PRO A 13 7.92 -9.61 -0.28
N ASN A 14 8.57 -9.98 -1.36
CA ASN A 14 8.35 -9.37 -2.67
C ASN A 14 6.94 -9.63 -3.26
N ILE A 15 6.27 -10.73 -2.87
CA ILE A 15 4.89 -11.02 -3.31
C ILE A 15 3.90 -9.99 -2.77
N VAL A 16 4.08 -9.49 -1.54
CA VAL A 16 3.23 -8.43 -1.01
C VAL A 16 3.46 -7.11 -1.77
N GLY A 17 4.72 -6.88 -2.17
CA GLY A 17 5.15 -5.66 -2.84
C GLY A 17 5.58 -4.56 -1.87
N VAL A 18 6.02 -3.45 -2.45
CA VAL A 18 6.69 -2.37 -1.70
C VAL A 18 5.73 -1.39 -1.01
N ASP A 19 4.47 -1.31 -1.44
CA ASP A 19 3.47 -0.43 -0.82
C ASP A 19 2.56 -1.25 0.11
N ILE A 20 3.14 -1.65 1.25
CA ILE A 20 2.45 -2.46 2.26
C ILE A 20 1.29 -1.67 2.84
N GLY A 21 0.10 -2.29 2.91
CA GLY A 21 -1.09 -1.68 3.50
C GLY A 21 -1.70 -0.54 2.68
N CYS A 22 -1.29 -0.40 1.40
CA CYS A 22 -2.00 0.50 0.48
C CYS A 22 -3.49 0.17 0.46
N GLY A 23 -4.33 1.18 0.43
CA GLY A 23 -5.78 0.99 0.51
C GLY A 23 -6.54 2.29 0.36
N MET A 24 -7.86 2.19 0.41
CA MET A 24 -8.81 3.28 0.25
C MET A 24 -9.62 3.47 1.54
N LEU A 25 -9.52 4.66 2.13
CA LEU A 25 -10.43 5.11 3.18
C LEU A 25 -11.61 5.81 2.50
N THR A 26 -12.80 5.26 2.66
CA THR A 26 -14.05 5.82 2.14
C THR A 26 -14.85 6.42 3.28
N THR A 27 -15.20 7.70 3.19
CA THR A 27 -15.92 8.42 4.25
C THR A 27 -17.09 9.18 3.65
N GLN A 28 -18.29 8.95 4.15
CA GLN A 28 -19.45 9.74 3.78
C GLN A 28 -19.27 11.19 4.25
N ILE A 29 -19.46 12.13 3.34
CA ILE A 29 -19.46 13.55 3.65
C ILE A 29 -20.84 13.88 4.27
N PRO A 30 -20.88 14.71 5.34
CA PRO A 30 -22.15 15.07 5.98
C PRO A 30 -23.12 15.71 4.98
N THR A 31 -24.40 15.37 5.06
CA THR A 31 -25.42 15.88 4.14
C THR A 31 -25.78 17.35 4.38
N ASP A 32 -25.44 17.89 5.52
CA ASP A 32 -25.70 19.27 5.92
C ASP A 32 -24.64 20.29 5.43
N VAL A 33 -23.58 19.82 4.74
CA VAL A 33 -22.55 20.72 4.20
C VAL A 33 -23.01 21.54 2.98
N GLY A 34 -24.17 21.24 2.42
CA GLY A 34 -24.69 21.91 1.22
C GLY A 34 -23.88 21.59 -0.05
N THR A 35 -23.78 22.55 -0.97
CA THR A 35 -22.99 22.38 -2.19
C THR A 35 -21.50 22.49 -1.88
N ILE A 36 -20.73 21.49 -2.29
CA ILE A 36 -19.28 21.47 -2.10
C ILE A 36 -18.61 22.44 -3.09
N ASP A 37 -17.86 23.40 -2.60
CA ASP A 37 -16.97 24.24 -3.39
C ASP A 37 -15.69 23.46 -3.71
N PHE A 38 -15.61 22.88 -4.91
CA PHE A 38 -14.46 22.06 -5.34
C PHE A 38 -13.19 22.87 -5.52
N LYS A 39 -13.28 24.16 -5.83
CA LYS A 39 -12.11 25.02 -5.90
C LYS A 39 -11.49 25.18 -4.51
N ASN A 40 -12.31 25.47 -3.52
CA ASN A 40 -11.86 25.55 -2.14
C ASN A 40 -11.32 24.19 -1.65
N LEU A 41 -11.98 23.09 -1.97
CA LEU A 41 -11.51 21.74 -1.63
C LEU A 41 -10.14 21.43 -2.25
N ASP A 42 -9.92 21.77 -3.52
CA ASP A 42 -8.63 21.60 -4.21
C ASP A 42 -7.52 22.40 -3.52
N GLU A 43 -7.80 23.67 -3.16
CA GLU A 43 -6.89 24.53 -2.42
C GLU A 43 -6.58 23.96 -1.02
N VAL A 44 -7.59 23.47 -0.30
CA VAL A 44 -7.44 22.82 1.00
C VAL A 44 -6.55 21.58 0.90
N ILE A 45 -6.79 20.71 -0.07
CA ILE A 45 -5.99 19.50 -0.28
C ILE A 45 -4.54 19.89 -0.59
N ARG A 46 -4.30 20.84 -1.51
CA ARG A 46 -2.94 21.25 -1.89
C ARG A 46 -2.15 21.87 -0.74
N ASN A 47 -2.81 22.60 0.14
CA ASN A 47 -2.16 23.28 1.24
C ASN A 47 -1.93 22.39 2.47
N ASN A 48 -2.76 21.36 2.67
CA ASN A 48 -2.75 20.56 3.90
C ASN A 48 -2.33 19.09 3.69
N VAL A 49 -2.25 18.61 2.44
CA VAL A 49 -1.91 17.23 2.14
C VAL A 49 -0.71 17.20 1.20
N PRO A 50 0.53 17.11 1.73
CA PRO A 50 1.72 16.98 0.90
C PRO A 50 1.62 15.79 -0.04
N ALA A 51 2.02 16.00 -1.30
CA ALA A 51 1.90 15.00 -2.35
C ALA A 51 3.24 14.80 -3.09
N GLY A 52 3.38 13.73 -3.84
CA GLY A 52 4.61 13.34 -4.50
C GLY A 52 5.71 12.98 -3.48
N ARG A 53 6.82 13.68 -3.52
CA ARG A 53 7.96 13.48 -2.60
C ARG A 53 7.92 14.40 -1.37
N ASN A 54 6.96 15.28 -1.28
CA ASN A 54 6.83 16.19 -0.15
C ASN A 54 6.35 15.46 1.11
N VAL A 55 6.73 15.99 2.26
CA VAL A 55 6.33 15.50 3.59
C VAL A 55 5.81 16.67 4.42
N CYS A 56 5.16 16.38 5.54
CA CYS A 56 4.67 17.40 6.46
C CYS A 56 5.83 18.16 7.13
N ASP A 57 5.60 19.41 7.48
CA ASP A 57 6.57 20.20 8.27
C ASP A 57 6.65 19.71 9.71
N GLU A 58 5.53 19.27 10.26
CA GLU A 58 5.44 18.71 11.61
C GLU A 58 5.43 17.20 11.61
N ILE A 59 5.92 16.59 12.69
CA ILE A 59 5.92 15.15 12.90
C ILE A 59 4.64 14.76 13.62
N ILE A 60 3.89 13.83 13.03
CA ILE A 60 2.82 13.13 13.74
C ILE A 60 3.47 11.92 14.44
N ASN A 61 3.31 11.84 15.77
CA ASN A 61 3.90 10.78 16.55
C ASN A 61 3.28 9.43 16.20
N PHE A 62 4.15 8.45 15.97
CA PHE A 62 3.82 7.05 15.74
C PHE A 62 4.86 6.20 16.48
N GLU A 63 4.57 5.88 17.73
CA GLU A 63 5.52 5.24 18.66
C GLU A 63 5.91 3.83 18.18
N GLU A 64 4.99 3.11 17.56
CA GLU A 64 5.20 1.75 17.05
C GLU A 64 6.30 1.68 15.97
N LEU A 65 6.73 2.80 15.40
CA LEU A 65 7.84 2.83 14.46
C LEU A 65 9.14 2.27 15.08
N GLU A 66 9.37 2.52 16.37
CA GLU A 66 10.56 2.06 17.09
C GLU A 66 10.47 0.59 17.50
N GLU A 67 9.29 -0.02 17.44
CA GLU A 67 9.07 -1.43 17.72
C GLU A 67 9.46 -2.33 16.54
N LEU A 68 9.72 -1.78 15.36
CA LEU A 68 10.17 -2.54 14.19
C LEU A 68 11.46 -3.30 14.49
N HIS A 69 11.50 -4.59 14.24
CA HIS A 69 12.73 -5.40 14.33
C HIS A 69 13.81 -4.87 13.39
N CYS A 70 13.44 -4.37 12.22
CA CYS A 70 14.36 -3.80 11.26
C CYS A 70 14.63 -2.28 11.45
N PHE A 71 14.17 -1.66 12.55
CA PHE A 71 14.27 -0.21 12.79
C PHE A 71 15.66 0.37 12.51
N HIS A 72 16.70 -0.27 13.03
CA HIS A 72 18.09 0.18 12.88
C HIS A 72 18.64 0.06 11.45
N GLN A 73 17.92 -0.59 10.54
CA GLN A 73 18.29 -0.70 9.12
C GLN A 73 17.55 0.35 8.26
N LEU A 74 16.56 1.04 8.83
CA LEU A 74 15.83 2.10 8.14
C LEU A 74 16.71 3.31 7.89
N LYS A 75 16.47 3.95 6.75
CA LYS A 75 17.14 5.19 6.35
C LYS A 75 16.18 6.37 6.41
N ASN A 76 16.69 7.55 6.72
CA ASN A 76 15.91 8.79 6.74
C ASN A 76 14.67 8.71 7.64
N ILE A 77 14.84 8.26 8.88
CA ILE A 77 13.74 8.03 9.85
C ILE A 77 12.90 9.29 10.05
N GLU A 78 13.53 10.46 10.11
CA GLU A 78 12.80 11.72 10.24
C GLU A 78 11.85 11.96 9.06
N TRP A 79 12.31 11.68 7.83
CA TRP A 79 11.48 11.78 6.64
C TRP A 79 10.30 10.79 6.70
N ILE A 80 10.52 9.57 7.20
CA ILE A 80 9.45 8.58 7.42
C ILE A 80 8.43 9.14 8.42
N ARG A 81 8.86 9.67 9.55
CA ARG A 81 7.97 10.26 10.57
C ARG A 81 7.15 11.41 10.01
N ARG A 82 7.75 12.26 9.17
CA ARG A 82 7.06 13.39 8.51
C ARG A 82 6.18 12.96 7.33
N SER A 83 6.21 11.69 6.92
CA SER A 83 5.40 11.20 5.81
C SER A 83 3.98 10.76 6.20
N LEU A 84 3.62 10.73 7.50
CA LEU A 84 2.24 10.61 7.94
C LEU A 84 1.43 11.84 7.54
N GLY A 85 0.20 11.64 7.07
CA GLY A 85 -0.65 12.70 6.54
C GLY A 85 -0.31 13.11 5.11
N THR A 86 0.46 12.29 4.36
CA THR A 86 0.88 12.60 2.98
C THR A 86 0.28 11.64 1.96
N LEU A 87 -0.12 12.17 0.80
CA LEU A 87 -0.73 11.35 -0.26
C LEU A 87 0.31 10.51 -1.01
N GLY A 88 1.46 11.08 -1.32
CA GLY A 88 2.43 10.48 -2.24
C GLY A 88 2.07 10.65 -3.69
N GLY A 89 2.60 9.78 -4.55
CA GLY A 89 2.44 9.83 -5.99
C GLY A 89 1.96 8.51 -6.60
N GLY A 90 2.13 8.37 -7.90
CA GLY A 90 1.72 7.19 -8.63
C GLY A 90 0.20 7.10 -8.81
N ASN A 91 -0.39 5.96 -8.41
CA ASN A 91 -1.84 5.74 -8.50
C ASN A 91 -2.62 6.26 -7.28
N HIS A 92 -1.97 6.94 -6.33
CA HIS A 92 -2.65 7.54 -5.18
C HIS A 92 -3.52 8.72 -5.60
N PHE A 93 -4.66 8.87 -4.92
CA PHE A 93 -5.63 9.91 -5.24
C PHE A 93 -6.48 10.31 -4.03
N ILE A 94 -7.11 11.46 -4.13
CA ILE A 94 -8.21 11.89 -3.28
C ILE A 94 -9.33 12.28 -4.22
N GLU A 95 -10.54 11.70 -4.02
CA GLU A 95 -11.69 12.06 -4.84
C GLU A 95 -12.95 12.21 -4.01
N VAL A 96 -13.91 12.95 -4.53
CA VAL A 96 -15.27 13.00 -4.03
C VAL A 96 -16.17 12.34 -5.06
N ASP A 97 -16.83 11.28 -4.63
CA ASP A 97 -17.77 10.52 -5.43
C ASP A 97 -19.19 10.73 -4.92
N THR A 98 -20.18 10.62 -5.80
CA THR A 98 -21.60 10.65 -5.43
C THR A 98 -22.28 9.34 -5.78
N ASP A 99 -23.18 8.87 -4.89
CA ASP A 99 -23.99 7.67 -5.12
C ASP A 99 -25.29 7.99 -5.88
N SER A 100 -26.06 6.95 -6.18
CA SER A 100 -27.35 7.04 -6.88
C SER A 100 -28.41 7.86 -6.13
N LYS A 101 -28.19 8.14 -4.82
CA LYS A 101 -29.09 8.90 -3.95
C LYS A 101 -28.62 10.35 -3.69
N GLY A 102 -27.47 10.72 -4.27
CA GLY A 102 -26.86 12.03 -4.06
C GLY A 102 -26.02 12.14 -2.78
N THR A 103 -25.67 11.02 -2.15
CA THR A 103 -24.75 11.02 -1.01
C THR A 103 -23.33 11.13 -1.51
N ASN A 104 -22.56 12.04 -0.94
CA ASN A 104 -21.17 12.26 -1.31
C ASN A 104 -20.23 11.50 -0.39
N TYR A 105 -19.14 10.97 -0.98
CA TYR A 105 -18.10 10.22 -0.29
C TYR A 105 -16.73 10.81 -0.60
N LEU A 106 -15.92 11.05 0.44
CA LEU A 106 -14.49 11.32 0.28
C LEU A 106 -13.75 9.99 0.24
N VAL A 107 -13.03 9.72 -0.84
CA VAL A 107 -12.20 8.52 -1.02
C VAL A 107 -10.74 8.93 -1.03
N ILE A 108 -9.93 8.32 -0.16
CA ILE A 108 -8.49 8.60 -0.02
C ILE A 108 -7.72 7.32 -0.27
N HIS A 109 -6.95 7.26 -1.35
CA HIS A 109 -6.10 6.14 -1.72
C HIS A 109 -4.63 6.45 -1.45
N THR A 110 -4.05 5.82 -0.44
CA THR A 110 -2.61 5.90 -0.12
C THR A 110 -2.19 4.74 0.79
N GLY A 111 -0.88 4.55 0.97
CA GLY A 111 -0.29 3.44 1.69
C GLY A 111 0.73 3.85 2.76
N SER A 112 1.65 2.95 3.08
CA SER A 112 2.68 3.10 4.11
C SER A 112 3.88 3.95 3.67
N ARG A 113 3.79 4.58 2.53
CA ARG A 113 4.82 5.47 2.01
C ARG A 113 6.17 4.75 1.88
N ASN A 114 7.29 5.45 2.10
CA ASN A 114 8.63 4.86 2.02
C ASN A 114 8.93 3.86 3.15
N LEU A 115 8.16 3.86 4.24
CA LEU A 115 8.32 2.89 5.32
C LEU A 115 8.12 1.47 4.81
N GLY A 116 6.96 1.18 4.23
CA GLY A 116 6.64 -0.15 3.70
C GLY A 116 7.62 -0.61 2.62
N LYS A 117 8.08 0.33 1.77
CA LYS A 117 9.10 0.04 0.76
C LYS A 117 10.40 -0.43 1.40
N GLN A 118 10.93 0.29 2.39
CA GLN A 118 12.18 -0.09 3.04
C GLN A 118 12.04 -1.42 3.78
N VAL A 119 10.94 -1.64 4.51
CA VAL A 119 10.68 -2.90 5.21
C VAL A 119 10.65 -4.07 4.22
N ALA A 120 9.91 -3.95 3.11
CA ALA A 120 9.86 -4.99 2.08
C ALA A 120 11.24 -5.30 1.48
N GLU A 121 12.03 -4.27 1.17
CA GLU A 121 13.39 -4.42 0.60
C GLU A 121 14.38 -5.06 1.60
N ILE A 122 14.31 -4.67 2.88
CA ILE A 122 15.15 -5.25 3.93
C ILE A 122 14.86 -6.75 4.08
N TYR A 123 13.60 -7.11 4.23
CA TYR A 123 13.23 -8.52 4.45
C TYR A 123 13.38 -9.37 3.18
N GLN A 124 13.22 -8.81 1.98
CA GLN A 124 13.57 -9.53 0.75
C GLN A 124 15.07 -9.83 0.67
N LYS A 125 15.91 -8.90 1.12
CA LYS A 125 17.35 -9.12 1.23
C LYS A 125 17.68 -10.23 2.24
N ILE A 126 17.06 -10.20 3.42
CA ILE A 126 17.22 -11.24 4.45
C ILE A 126 16.79 -12.61 3.88
N ALA A 127 15.66 -12.68 3.15
CA ALA A 127 15.21 -13.92 2.52
C ALA A 127 16.23 -14.51 1.53
N ILE A 128 16.88 -13.66 0.75
CA ILE A 128 17.96 -14.09 -0.16
C ILE A 128 19.17 -14.59 0.63
N GLU A 129 19.59 -13.86 1.66
CA GLU A 129 20.72 -14.20 2.51
C GLU A 129 20.49 -15.53 3.25
N ASP A 130 19.31 -15.74 3.83
CA ASP A 130 18.92 -17.00 4.49
C ASP A 130 19.01 -18.20 3.53
N MET A 131 18.44 -18.06 2.34
CA MET A 131 18.49 -19.11 1.33
C MET A 131 19.87 -19.34 0.72
N GLN A 132 20.79 -18.38 0.87
CA GLN A 132 22.20 -18.53 0.53
C GLN A 132 23.03 -19.12 1.67
N GLY A 133 22.41 -19.44 2.82
CA GLY A 133 23.08 -20.07 3.96
C GLY A 133 23.87 -19.10 4.84
N THR A 134 23.53 -17.81 4.83
CA THR A 134 24.20 -16.80 5.68
C THR A 134 24.03 -17.12 7.17
N ASP A 135 22.90 -17.68 7.58
CA ASP A 135 22.64 -18.20 8.91
C ASP A 135 23.65 -19.27 9.36
N LYS A 136 24.10 -20.14 8.45
CA LYS A 136 25.14 -21.13 8.69
C LYS A 136 26.48 -20.44 8.97
N LEU A 137 26.84 -19.42 8.18
CA LEU A 137 28.04 -18.64 8.40
C LEU A 137 28.01 -17.94 9.76
N GLU A 138 26.91 -17.31 10.13
CA GLU A 138 26.73 -16.67 11.42
C GLU A 138 26.88 -17.66 12.59
N THR A 139 26.28 -18.85 12.45
CA THR A 139 26.44 -19.93 13.42
C THR A 139 27.89 -20.33 13.60
N GLU A 140 28.65 -20.47 12.52
CA GLU A 140 30.09 -20.79 12.57
C GLU A 140 30.90 -19.65 13.19
N ILE A 141 30.57 -18.39 12.90
CA ILE A 141 31.17 -17.21 13.54
C ILE A 141 30.92 -17.23 15.05
N GLN A 142 29.70 -17.50 15.49
CA GLN A 142 29.37 -17.58 16.92
C GLN A 142 30.14 -18.70 17.62
N LYS A 143 30.26 -19.87 17.01
CA LYS A 143 31.07 -21.00 17.53
C LYS A 143 32.53 -20.59 17.64
N LEU A 144 33.10 -19.94 16.64
CA LEU A 144 34.46 -19.45 16.65
C LEU A 144 34.69 -18.43 17.78
N VAL A 145 33.80 -17.44 17.91
CA VAL A 145 33.87 -16.43 18.98
C VAL A 145 33.84 -17.07 20.36
N LYS A 146 32.91 -18.03 20.58
CA LYS A 146 32.82 -18.81 21.83
C LYS A 146 34.12 -19.56 22.12
N LYS A 147 34.66 -20.27 21.13
CA LYS A 147 35.91 -21.03 21.22
C LYS A 147 37.09 -20.12 21.58
N TYR A 148 37.24 -18.98 20.89
CA TYR A 148 38.36 -18.07 21.12
C TYR A 148 38.25 -17.32 22.46
N LYS A 149 37.04 -16.99 22.90
CA LYS A 149 36.80 -16.44 24.26
C LYS A 149 37.20 -17.44 25.33
N HIS A 150 36.86 -18.70 25.17
CA HIS A 150 37.15 -19.77 26.15
C HIS A 150 38.64 -20.10 26.21
N SER A 151 39.34 -20.03 25.08
CA SER A 151 40.79 -20.29 25.01
C SER A 151 41.67 -19.05 25.26
N GLY A 152 41.10 -17.94 25.69
CA GLY A 152 41.84 -16.69 25.96
C GLY A 152 42.33 -15.91 24.73
N ARG A 153 42.02 -16.38 23.53
CA ARG A 153 42.49 -15.82 22.24
C ARG A 153 41.61 -14.68 21.73
N ARG A 154 41.13 -13.80 22.61
CA ARG A 154 40.19 -12.72 22.25
C ARG A 154 40.75 -11.76 21.16
N LYS A 155 42.04 -11.52 21.14
CA LYS A 155 42.66 -10.63 20.13
C LYS A 155 42.65 -11.19 18.71
N GLU A 156 42.41 -12.50 18.56
CA GLU A 156 42.41 -13.18 17.27
C GLU A 156 40.98 -13.37 16.70
N ILE A 157 39.96 -12.98 17.45
CA ILE A 157 38.53 -13.18 17.05
C ILE A 157 38.27 -12.51 15.70
N GLN A 158 38.69 -11.24 15.51
CA GLN A 158 38.43 -10.52 14.27
C GLN A 158 39.06 -11.19 13.06
N ASN A 159 40.34 -11.56 13.18
CA ASN A 159 41.04 -12.27 12.11
C ASN A 159 40.40 -13.61 11.75
N GLY A 160 39.94 -14.34 12.76
CA GLY A 160 39.22 -15.60 12.54
C GLY A 160 37.86 -15.42 11.85
N ILE A 161 37.12 -14.35 12.18
CA ILE A 161 35.87 -13.97 11.50
C ILE A 161 36.17 -13.62 10.03
N ASP A 162 37.20 -12.81 9.77
CA ASP A 162 37.57 -12.38 8.43
C ASP A 162 37.99 -13.56 7.55
N GLU A 163 38.66 -14.54 8.15
CA GLU A 163 39.04 -15.78 7.47
C GLU A 163 37.82 -16.64 7.14
N LEU A 164 36.87 -16.80 8.06
CA LEU A 164 35.61 -17.52 7.81
C LEU A 164 34.83 -16.83 6.68
N LYS A 165 34.64 -15.53 6.75
CA LYS A 165 33.95 -14.76 5.71
C LYS A 165 34.62 -14.90 4.34
N ARG A 166 35.96 -14.88 4.27
CA ARG A 166 36.72 -15.04 3.02
C ARG A 166 36.55 -16.44 2.41
N LYS A 167 36.45 -17.48 3.24
CA LYS A 167 36.28 -18.88 2.81
C LYS A 167 34.86 -19.26 2.50
N TRP A 168 33.90 -18.53 3.05
CA TRP A 168 32.50 -18.80 2.84
C TRP A 168 32.06 -18.54 1.38
N LYS A 169 31.30 -19.46 0.84
CA LYS A 169 30.67 -19.32 -0.47
C LYS A 169 29.17 -19.47 -0.30
N PRO A 170 28.37 -18.49 -0.79
CA PRO A 170 26.93 -18.59 -0.72
C PRO A 170 26.42 -19.80 -1.48
N ASP A 171 25.40 -20.44 -0.96
CA ASP A 171 24.67 -21.51 -1.62
C ASP A 171 24.06 -20.97 -2.93
N LYS A 172 24.01 -21.78 -3.98
CA LYS A 172 23.33 -21.41 -5.21
C LYS A 172 21.82 -21.44 -4.95
N LEU A 173 21.15 -20.34 -5.30
CA LEU A 173 19.70 -20.28 -5.26
C LEU A 173 19.11 -21.22 -6.32
N GLY A 174 18.18 -22.09 -5.91
CA GLY A 174 17.41 -22.93 -6.82
C GLY A 174 16.17 -22.25 -7.42
N ILE A 175 15.90 -21.00 -7.02
CA ILE A 175 14.76 -20.17 -7.45
C ILE A 175 15.21 -18.75 -7.75
N PRO A 176 14.42 -17.96 -8.49
CA PRO A 176 14.67 -16.52 -8.67
C PRO A 176 14.78 -15.78 -7.34
N LYS A 177 15.63 -14.76 -7.28
CA LYS A 177 15.81 -13.94 -6.06
C LYS A 177 14.53 -13.30 -5.57
N GLU A 178 13.65 -12.95 -6.50
CA GLU A 178 12.35 -12.36 -6.26
C GLU A 178 11.38 -13.30 -5.53
N LEU A 179 11.63 -14.60 -5.57
CA LEU A 179 10.83 -15.65 -4.94
C LEU A 179 11.48 -16.23 -3.69
N CYS A 180 12.63 -15.68 -3.25
CA CYS A 180 13.22 -16.08 -1.97
C CYS A 180 12.26 -15.78 -0.82
N TYR A 181 12.23 -16.67 0.16
CA TYR A 181 11.25 -16.65 1.24
C TYR A 181 11.91 -16.72 2.63
N LEU A 182 11.19 -16.24 3.61
CA LEU A 182 11.53 -16.28 5.02
C LEU A 182 10.79 -17.43 5.71
N THR A 183 11.45 -18.03 6.68
CA THR A 183 10.88 -19.04 7.61
C THR A 183 11.30 -18.72 9.06
N GLY A 184 10.81 -19.50 10.01
CA GLY A 184 11.25 -19.42 11.41
C GLY A 184 11.14 -18.02 12.01
N GLU A 185 12.23 -17.55 12.62
CA GLU A 185 12.25 -16.27 13.33
C GLU A 185 12.16 -15.04 12.39
N HIS A 186 12.89 -15.04 11.28
CA HIS A 186 12.80 -13.94 10.30
C HIS A 186 11.40 -13.80 9.69
N ARG A 187 10.66 -14.91 9.51
CA ARG A 187 9.25 -14.85 9.12
C ARG A 187 8.40 -14.14 10.18
N LYS A 188 8.59 -14.45 11.47
CA LYS A 188 7.83 -13.81 12.56
C LYS A 188 8.13 -12.31 12.64
N GLN A 189 9.40 -11.95 12.55
CA GLN A 189 9.84 -10.55 12.55
C GLN A 189 9.24 -9.78 11.38
N TYR A 190 9.26 -10.35 10.17
CA TYR A 190 8.65 -9.72 9.00
C TYR A 190 7.13 -9.52 9.16
N LEU A 191 6.41 -10.51 9.67
CA LEU A 191 4.97 -10.40 9.90
C LEU A 191 4.65 -9.33 10.96
N HIS A 192 5.46 -9.23 12.01
CA HIS A 192 5.34 -8.16 13.01
C HIS A 192 5.55 -6.78 12.38
N ASP A 193 6.67 -6.58 11.67
CA ASP A 193 7.01 -5.32 11.04
C ASP A 193 6.02 -4.92 9.95
N MET A 194 5.48 -5.90 9.23
CA MET A 194 4.41 -5.68 8.26
C MET A 194 3.14 -5.17 8.92
N LYS A 195 2.75 -5.70 10.09
CA LYS A 195 1.59 -5.22 10.85
C LYS A 195 1.74 -3.74 11.21
N ILE A 196 2.94 -3.34 11.64
CA ILE A 196 3.25 -1.94 11.93
C ILE A 196 3.13 -1.07 10.66
N CYS A 197 3.63 -1.55 9.51
CA CYS A 197 3.46 -0.84 8.23
C CYS A 197 1.99 -0.69 7.81
N GLN A 198 1.17 -1.72 8.04
CA GLN A 198 -0.28 -1.66 7.75
C GLN A 198 -0.97 -0.62 8.65
N GLU A 199 -0.61 -0.58 9.93
CA GLU A 199 -1.14 0.41 10.87
C GLU A 199 -0.68 1.83 10.50
N PHE A 200 0.59 2.01 10.13
CA PHE A 200 1.10 3.28 9.62
C PHE A 200 0.28 3.76 8.40
N ALA A 201 0.00 2.88 7.45
CA ALA A 201 -0.80 3.21 6.27
C ALA A 201 -2.25 3.60 6.64
N ARG A 202 -2.86 2.90 7.60
CA ARG A 202 -4.19 3.19 8.11
C ARG A 202 -4.24 4.58 8.76
N ILE A 203 -3.27 4.87 9.62
CA ILE A 203 -3.15 6.18 10.28
C ILE A 203 -2.87 7.27 9.24
N ASN A 204 -2.03 7.02 8.24
CA ASN A 204 -1.77 7.96 7.15
C ASN A 204 -3.07 8.41 6.46
N ARG A 205 -3.93 7.48 6.06
CA ARG A 205 -5.24 7.80 5.47
C ARG A 205 -6.13 8.60 6.41
N ARG A 206 -6.12 8.26 7.71
CA ARG A 206 -6.91 8.97 8.74
C ARG A 206 -6.40 10.40 8.99
N CYS A 207 -5.10 10.62 8.96
CA CYS A 207 -4.52 11.96 9.09
C CYS A 207 -4.95 12.85 7.91
N ILE A 208 -4.90 12.35 6.69
CA ILE A 208 -5.39 13.07 5.51
C ILE A 208 -6.88 13.40 5.63
N GLN A 209 -7.70 12.40 6.00
CA GLN A 209 -9.13 12.60 6.25
C GLN A 209 -9.37 13.71 7.27
N SER A 210 -8.68 13.64 8.41
CA SER A 210 -8.84 14.60 9.49
C SER A 210 -8.43 16.02 9.06
N ALA A 211 -7.35 16.17 8.32
CA ALA A 211 -6.89 17.45 7.80
C ALA A 211 -7.93 18.09 6.87
N ILE A 212 -8.48 17.31 5.94
CA ILE A 212 -9.51 17.79 5.01
C ILE A 212 -10.80 18.14 5.75
N PHE A 213 -11.32 17.24 6.59
CA PHE A 213 -12.56 17.45 7.33
C PHE A 213 -12.48 18.67 8.26
N TYR A 214 -11.36 18.82 8.99
CA TYR A 214 -11.13 19.95 9.87
C TYR A 214 -11.10 21.28 9.09
N THR A 215 -10.34 21.35 7.99
CA THR A 215 -10.19 22.60 7.23
C THR A 215 -11.45 22.96 6.45
N MET A 216 -12.20 21.96 5.97
CA MET A 216 -13.51 22.17 5.32
C MET A 216 -14.65 22.41 6.33
N ASN A 217 -14.37 22.35 7.62
CA ASN A 217 -15.39 22.43 8.69
C ASN A 217 -16.49 21.36 8.56
N TRP A 218 -16.11 20.15 8.14
CA TRP A 218 -17.01 19.00 8.06
C TRP A 218 -16.96 18.17 9.34
N THR A 219 -18.12 17.77 9.84
CA THR A 219 -18.20 16.96 11.07
C THR A 219 -18.16 15.48 10.75
N LEU A 220 -17.12 14.77 11.22
CA LEU A 220 -17.04 13.32 11.05
C LEU A 220 -18.08 12.61 11.92
N GLN A 221 -19.02 11.92 11.28
CA GLN A 221 -20.04 11.13 11.95
C GLN A 221 -19.55 9.71 12.26
N ARG A 222 -20.09 9.09 13.29
CA ARG A 222 -19.77 7.70 13.64
C ARG A 222 -20.32 6.73 12.58
N ASN A 223 -19.57 5.68 12.29
CA ASN A 223 -19.96 4.59 11.36
C ASN A 223 -20.23 5.04 9.91
N THR A 224 -19.71 6.20 9.49
CA THR A 224 -19.87 6.71 8.12
C THR A 224 -18.63 6.46 7.25
N TRP A 225 -17.70 5.63 7.70
CA TRP A 225 -16.47 5.32 6.97
C TRP A 225 -16.11 3.84 7.06
N PHE A 226 -15.36 3.37 6.08
CA PHE A 226 -14.74 2.05 6.04
C PHE A 226 -13.41 2.12 5.29
N ASP A 227 -12.50 1.20 5.58
CA ASP A 227 -11.16 1.12 4.99
C ASP A 227 -11.02 -0.19 4.22
N THR A 228 -10.60 -0.14 2.96
CA THR A 228 -10.38 -1.30 2.11
C THR A 228 -8.92 -1.35 1.74
N ILE A 229 -8.19 -2.33 2.26
CA ILE A 229 -6.74 -2.45 2.05
C ILE A 229 -6.39 -3.55 1.06
N HIS A 230 -5.29 -3.33 0.35
CA HIS A 230 -4.65 -4.30 -0.54
C HIS A 230 -3.13 -4.28 -0.32
N ASN A 231 -2.39 -5.25 -0.89
CA ASN A 231 -0.96 -5.43 -0.64
C ASN A 231 -0.63 -5.66 0.85
N TYR A 232 -1.16 -6.73 1.42
CA TYR A 232 -0.99 -7.04 2.83
C TYR A 232 -1.09 -8.54 3.11
N ILE A 233 -0.76 -8.93 4.33
CA ILE A 233 -1.04 -10.25 4.87
C ILE A 233 -2.10 -10.10 5.95
N ASP A 234 -3.18 -10.85 5.83
CA ASP A 234 -4.20 -10.98 6.85
C ASP A 234 -3.63 -11.86 7.98
N HIS A 235 -3.36 -11.26 9.13
CA HIS A 235 -2.71 -11.95 10.25
C HIS A 235 -3.59 -13.01 10.91
N ASP A 236 -4.91 -12.91 10.76
CA ASP A 236 -5.86 -13.88 11.35
C ASP A 236 -5.97 -15.14 10.48
N THR A 237 -5.93 -14.99 9.17
CA THR A 237 -6.13 -16.09 8.22
C THR A 237 -4.85 -16.53 7.50
N ASN A 238 -3.73 -15.83 7.69
CA ASN A 238 -2.45 -16.07 7.03
C ASN A 238 -2.53 -15.98 5.49
N ILE A 239 -3.54 -15.28 4.97
CA ILE A 239 -3.72 -15.05 3.54
C ILE A 239 -2.96 -13.81 3.10
N VAL A 240 -2.07 -13.96 2.12
CA VAL A 240 -1.47 -12.82 1.42
C VAL A 240 -2.42 -12.31 0.34
N ARG A 241 -2.56 -10.98 0.25
CA ARG A 241 -3.30 -10.29 -0.80
C ARG A 241 -2.42 -9.27 -1.49
N LYS A 242 -2.19 -9.46 -2.78
CA LYS A 242 -1.44 -8.55 -3.65
C LYS A 242 -2.33 -8.07 -4.78
N GLY A 243 -2.66 -6.78 -4.80
CA GLY A 243 -3.64 -6.27 -5.75
C GLY A 243 -5.01 -6.95 -5.59
N ALA A 244 -5.31 -7.39 -4.38
CA ALA A 244 -6.55 -8.03 -3.96
C ALA A 244 -6.94 -7.51 -2.58
N ILE A 245 -8.23 -7.44 -2.31
CA ILE A 245 -8.84 -6.99 -1.05
C ILE A 245 -9.50 -8.16 -0.33
N SER A 246 -9.70 -8.02 0.98
CA SER A 246 -10.61 -8.87 1.72
C SER A 246 -12.04 -8.69 1.22
N ALA A 247 -12.80 -9.78 1.17
CA ALA A 247 -14.24 -9.81 0.84
C ALA A 247 -14.91 -10.89 1.67
N LYS A 248 -14.62 -10.89 3.00
CA LYS A 248 -15.26 -11.79 3.96
C LYS A 248 -16.77 -11.54 3.94
N TYR A 249 -17.55 -12.53 4.37
CA TYR A 249 -19.00 -12.42 4.38
C TYR A 249 -19.46 -11.18 5.17
N GLY A 250 -20.26 -10.32 4.52
CA GLY A 250 -20.80 -9.10 5.10
C GLY A 250 -19.82 -7.93 5.19
N GLU A 251 -18.56 -8.09 4.77
CA GLU A 251 -17.55 -7.02 4.78
C GLU A 251 -17.81 -5.97 3.69
N LYS A 252 -17.92 -4.70 4.08
CA LYS A 252 -18.10 -3.60 3.14
C LYS A 252 -16.77 -3.23 2.50
N VAL A 253 -16.72 -3.14 1.19
CA VAL A 253 -15.51 -2.93 0.40
C VAL A 253 -15.70 -1.90 -0.70
N LEU A 254 -14.58 -1.26 -1.11
CA LEU A 254 -14.52 -0.36 -2.25
C LEU A 254 -13.60 -0.95 -3.32
N ILE A 255 -14.08 -0.94 -4.57
CA ILE A 255 -13.29 -1.38 -5.74
C ILE A 255 -13.24 -0.21 -6.74
N PRO A 256 -12.14 0.57 -6.79
CA PRO A 256 -11.99 1.67 -7.73
C PRO A 256 -11.81 1.18 -9.16
N MET A 257 -12.40 1.89 -10.10
CA MET A 257 -12.28 1.63 -11.53
C MET A 257 -11.24 2.56 -12.17
N ASN A 258 -11.54 3.83 -12.28
CA ASN A 258 -10.65 4.88 -12.78
C ASN A 258 -11.22 6.27 -12.45
N MET A 259 -10.47 7.33 -12.79
CA MET A 259 -10.79 8.73 -12.47
C MET A 259 -12.15 9.23 -13.01
N ARG A 260 -12.76 8.54 -14.00
CA ARG A 260 -14.04 8.90 -14.62
C ARG A 260 -15.17 7.98 -14.19
N ASP A 261 -14.90 6.70 -14.15
CA ASP A 261 -15.94 5.69 -13.96
C ASP A 261 -16.24 5.45 -12.47
N GLY A 262 -15.36 5.92 -11.56
CA GLY A 262 -15.56 5.94 -10.12
C GLY A 262 -15.26 4.61 -9.44
N CYS A 263 -16.02 4.31 -8.39
CA CYS A 263 -15.77 3.17 -7.52
C CYS A 263 -17.03 2.33 -7.31
N ILE A 264 -16.86 1.04 -7.11
CA ILE A 264 -17.93 0.10 -6.74
C ILE A 264 -17.93 -0.04 -5.22
N ILE A 265 -19.04 0.29 -4.56
CA ILE A 265 -19.29 -0.11 -3.17
C ILE A 265 -19.97 -1.47 -3.21
N ALA A 266 -19.40 -2.43 -2.48
CA ALA A 266 -19.90 -3.79 -2.47
C ALA A 266 -19.81 -4.42 -1.07
N VAL A 267 -20.44 -5.59 -0.91
CA VAL A 267 -20.36 -6.42 0.29
C VAL A 267 -19.79 -7.78 -0.08
N GLY A 268 -18.79 -8.23 0.67
CA GLY A 268 -18.12 -9.51 0.48
C GLY A 268 -19.07 -10.69 0.66
N LYS A 269 -18.95 -11.69 -0.19
CA LYS A 269 -19.71 -12.95 -0.13
C LYS A 269 -19.01 -14.04 0.68
N GLY A 270 -17.74 -13.81 1.07
CA GLY A 270 -16.95 -14.81 1.81
C GLY A 270 -16.67 -16.07 1.00
N ASN A 271 -16.47 -15.95 -0.32
CA ASN A 271 -16.24 -17.09 -1.19
C ASN A 271 -14.84 -17.70 -0.93
N GLU A 272 -14.80 -18.91 -0.38
CA GLU A 272 -13.59 -19.61 0.01
C GLU A 272 -12.71 -20.01 -1.19
N ASP A 273 -13.31 -20.30 -2.36
CA ASP A 273 -12.58 -20.61 -3.60
C ASP A 273 -11.66 -19.45 -4.03
N TRP A 274 -11.97 -18.24 -3.58
CA TRP A 274 -11.20 -17.02 -3.80
C TRP A 274 -10.48 -16.53 -2.52
N ASN A 275 -10.25 -17.40 -1.53
CA ASN A 275 -9.67 -17.01 -0.23
C ASN A 275 -10.41 -15.83 0.41
N CYS A 276 -11.75 -15.79 0.33
CA CYS A 276 -12.59 -14.67 0.79
C CYS A 276 -12.03 -13.33 0.31
N SER A 277 -11.72 -13.20 -0.97
CA SER A 277 -11.06 -12.03 -1.56
C SER A 277 -11.74 -11.56 -2.83
N ALA A 278 -11.49 -10.28 -3.20
CA ALA A 278 -11.96 -9.67 -4.44
C ALA A 278 -10.82 -8.86 -5.10
N PRO A 279 -10.96 -8.46 -6.38
CA PRO A 279 -10.01 -7.56 -7.01
C PRO A 279 -9.96 -6.21 -6.29
N HIS A 280 -8.76 -5.61 -6.20
CA HIS A 280 -8.58 -4.30 -5.55
C HIS A 280 -8.96 -3.11 -6.44
N GLY A 281 -9.24 -3.34 -7.71
CA GLY A 281 -9.56 -2.30 -8.71
C GLY A 281 -9.60 -2.85 -10.13
N ALA A 282 -9.83 -1.99 -11.11
CA ALA A 282 -10.02 -2.36 -12.50
C ALA A 282 -8.81 -3.04 -13.16
N GLY A 283 -7.61 -2.75 -12.73
CA GLY A 283 -6.41 -3.15 -13.44
C GLY A 283 -6.23 -2.38 -14.77
N ARG A 284 -5.02 -2.40 -15.28
CA ARG A 284 -4.63 -1.65 -16.48
C ARG A 284 -4.68 -2.53 -17.72
N ILE A 285 -5.04 -1.95 -18.85
CA ILE A 285 -4.93 -2.59 -20.17
C ILE A 285 -3.60 -2.27 -20.85
N MET A 286 -2.90 -1.22 -20.41
CA MET A 286 -1.59 -0.83 -20.93
C MET A 286 -0.65 -0.39 -19.81
N SER A 287 0.65 -0.53 -20.05
CA SER A 287 1.68 -0.06 -19.12
C SER A 287 1.68 1.48 -19.04
N ARG A 288 2.28 2.05 -17.98
CA ARG A 288 2.40 3.50 -17.80
C ARG A 288 3.10 4.17 -18.99
N SER A 289 4.20 3.60 -19.47
CA SER A 289 4.93 4.11 -20.64
C SER A 289 4.06 4.10 -21.90
N LYS A 290 3.37 2.97 -22.18
CA LYS A 290 2.46 2.89 -23.32
C LYS A 290 1.30 3.89 -23.23
N ALA A 291 0.77 4.15 -22.05
CA ALA A 291 -0.27 5.15 -21.88
C ALA A 291 0.24 6.55 -22.23
N LYS A 292 1.45 6.92 -21.76
CA LYS A 292 2.09 8.20 -22.09
C LYS A 292 2.41 8.37 -23.58
N GLU A 293 2.65 7.27 -24.30
CA GLU A 293 2.93 7.26 -25.72
C GLU A 293 1.66 7.33 -26.60
N ASN A 294 0.56 6.71 -26.16
CA ASN A 294 -0.62 6.48 -26.99
C ASN A 294 -1.82 7.35 -26.63
N ILE A 295 -1.81 8.05 -25.51
CA ILE A 295 -2.94 8.89 -25.08
C ILE A 295 -2.51 10.36 -25.15
N SER A 296 -3.27 11.16 -25.86
CA SER A 296 -3.06 12.61 -25.91
C SER A 296 -3.63 13.30 -24.67
N LEU A 297 -3.11 14.50 -24.37
CA LEU A 297 -3.64 15.32 -23.28
C LEU A 297 -5.06 15.79 -23.58
N GLU A 298 -5.38 16.01 -24.85
CA GLU A 298 -6.71 16.42 -25.32
C GLU A 298 -7.74 15.33 -25.06
N GLU A 299 -7.47 14.08 -25.47
CA GLU A 299 -8.33 12.92 -25.19
C GLU A 299 -8.51 12.73 -23.68
N PHE A 300 -7.45 12.92 -22.90
CA PHE A 300 -7.54 12.82 -21.45
C PHE A 300 -8.46 13.90 -20.86
N LYS A 301 -8.34 15.18 -21.33
CA LYS A 301 -9.24 16.27 -20.91
C LYS A 301 -10.69 15.98 -21.27
N GLU A 302 -10.96 15.56 -22.50
CA GLU A 302 -12.31 15.23 -22.98
C GLU A 302 -12.91 14.08 -22.15
N SER A 303 -12.11 13.07 -21.80
CA SER A 303 -12.58 11.93 -21.00
C SER A 303 -12.97 12.30 -19.57
N MET A 304 -12.53 13.45 -19.07
CA MET A 304 -12.80 13.96 -17.73
C MET A 304 -13.87 15.05 -17.69
N ASP A 305 -14.58 15.26 -18.80
CA ASP A 305 -15.66 16.25 -18.84
C ASP A 305 -16.73 15.97 -17.79
N GLY A 306 -17.19 17.03 -17.11
CA GLY A 306 -18.15 16.95 -16.00
C GLY A 306 -17.55 16.63 -14.63
N ILE A 307 -16.23 16.36 -14.54
CA ILE A 307 -15.53 16.10 -13.27
C ILE A 307 -14.59 17.26 -12.97
N TYR A 308 -14.72 17.90 -11.81
CA TYR A 308 -13.77 18.93 -11.40
C TYR A 308 -12.42 18.30 -11.06
N THR A 309 -11.39 18.69 -11.80
CA THR A 309 -10.01 18.23 -11.53
C THR A 309 -8.98 19.21 -12.05
N THR A 310 -7.93 19.42 -11.27
CA THR A 310 -6.74 20.18 -11.65
C THR A 310 -5.55 19.25 -11.96
N SER A 311 -5.80 17.94 -11.97
CA SER A 311 -4.77 16.89 -12.12
C SER A 311 -4.65 16.34 -13.54
N VAL A 312 -5.41 16.85 -14.50
CA VAL A 312 -5.31 16.45 -15.92
C VAL A 312 -4.15 17.18 -16.58
N GLN A 313 -2.99 16.56 -16.60
CA GLN A 313 -1.75 17.12 -17.13
C GLN A 313 -0.82 16.04 -17.70
N LYS A 314 0.23 16.45 -18.43
CA LYS A 314 1.16 15.49 -19.08
C LYS A 314 1.79 14.47 -18.12
N SER A 315 2.08 14.87 -16.88
CA SER A 315 2.65 13.97 -15.86
C SER A 315 1.70 12.89 -15.38
N THR A 316 0.39 13.06 -15.53
CA THR A 316 -0.66 12.14 -15.07
C THR A 316 -1.39 11.40 -16.20
N ILE A 317 -0.97 11.56 -17.47
CA ILE A 317 -1.57 10.88 -18.64
C ILE A 317 -1.68 9.38 -18.43
N ASP A 318 -0.69 8.76 -17.79
CA ASP A 318 -0.70 7.32 -17.54
C ASP A 318 -1.81 6.88 -16.57
N GLU A 319 -2.45 7.78 -15.86
CA GLU A 319 -3.58 7.51 -14.99
C GLU A 319 -4.94 7.82 -15.64
N SER A 320 -4.96 8.21 -16.93
CA SER A 320 -6.20 8.48 -17.66
C SER A 320 -7.14 7.27 -17.69
N PRO A 321 -8.47 7.47 -17.77
CA PRO A 321 -9.46 6.38 -17.84
C PRO A 321 -9.17 5.33 -18.91
N MET A 322 -8.65 5.77 -20.06
CA MET A 322 -8.34 4.89 -21.21
C MET A 322 -7.22 3.90 -20.94
N ALA A 323 -6.43 4.09 -19.87
CA ALA A 323 -5.36 3.16 -19.48
C ALA A 323 -5.88 1.94 -18.71
N TYR A 324 -7.15 1.93 -18.33
CA TYR A 324 -7.77 0.92 -17.45
C TYR A 324 -8.80 0.06 -18.20
N LYS A 325 -9.10 -1.10 -17.63
CA LYS A 325 -10.14 -2.00 -18.13
C LYS A 325 -11.51 -1.34 -18.07
N PRO A 326 -12.41 -1.66 -19.02
CA PRO A 326 -13.77 -1.17 -19.00
C PRO A 326 -14.49 -1.59 -17.70
N PRO A 327 -15.33 -0.72 -17.10
CA PRO A 327 -16.09 -1.03 -15.87
C PRO A 327 -16.90 -2.32 -15.97
N GLN A 328 -17.53 -2.58 -17.11
CA GLN A 328 -18.38 -3.77 -17.30
C GLN A 328 -17.57 -5.06 -17.15
N GLU A 329 -16.31 -5.10 -17.64
CA GLU A 329 -15.45 -6.27 -17.46
C GLU A 329 -15.19 -6.57 -15.98
N ILE A 330 -15.05 -5.53 -15.14
CA ILE A 330 -14.87 -5.70 -13.71
C ILE A 330 -16.14 -6.20 -13.06
N ILE A 331 -17.29 -5.54 -13.35
CA ILE A 331 -18.60 -5.88 -12.82
C ILE A 331 -18.96 -7.35 -13.11
N ASP A 332 -18.67 -7.81 -14.32
CA ASP A 332 -18.97 -9.18 -14.72
C ASP A 332 -18.12 -10.23 -14.00
N ASN A 333 -16.87 -9.88 -13.66
CA ASN A 333 -15.90 -10.81 -13.07
C ASN A 333 -15.88 -10.80 -11.54
N ILE A 334 -16.60 -9.90 -10.85
CA ILE A 334 -16.61 -9.86 -9.37
C ILE A 334 -17.86 -10.50 -8.74
N LYS A 335 -18.80 -10.95 -9.54
CA LYS A 335 -20.12 -11.46 -9.09
C LYS A 335 -20.02 -12.62 -8.09
N ASP A 336 -18.99 -13.44 -8.20
CA ASP A 336 -18.76 -14.59 -7.32
C ASP A 336 -18.15 -14.18 -5.98
N THR A 337 -17.52 -13.00 -5.89
CA THR A 337 -16.77 -12.57 -4.72
C THR A 337 -17.48 -11.52 -3.88
N VAL A 338 -18.26 -10.65 -4.52
CA VAL A 338 -18.97 -9.55 -3.85
C VAL A 338 -20.38 -9.37 -4.40
N GLU A 339 -21.25 -8.76 -3.59
CA GLU A 339 -22.54 -8.22 -4.00
C GLU A 339 -22.41 -6.70 -4.15
N ILE A 340 -22.70 -6.17 -5.33
CA ILE A 340 -22.61 -4.74 -5.62
C ILE A 340 -23.78 -4.04 -4.93
N VAL A 341 -23.48 -3.04 -4.11
CA VAL A 341 -24.48 -2.20 -3.42
C VAL A 341 -24.76 -0.95 -4.24
N ASP A 342 -23.71 -0.25 -4.71
CA ASP A 342 -23.85 0.95 -5.54
C ASP A 342 -22.57 1.19 -6.36
N ILE A 343 -22.66 2.04 -7.36
CA ILE A 343 -21.51 2.56 -8.12
C ILE A 343 -21.50 4.07 -7.90
N ILE A 344 -20.52 4.53 -7.13
CA ILE A 344 -20.30 5.94 -6.86
C ILE A 344 -19.48 6.57 -7.97
N LYS A 345 -19.89 7.77 -8.44
CA LYS A 345 -19.31 8.48 -9.58
C LYS A 345 -18.51 9.69 -9.11
N PRO A 346 -17.28 9.88 -9.62
CA PRO A 346 -16.48 11.02 -9.22
C PRO A 346 -17.10 12.34 -9.74
N ILE A 347 -17.14 13.31 -8.84
CA ILE A 347 -17.51 14.70 -9.12
C ILE A 347 -16.31 15.63 -8.88
N TYR A 348 -15.30 15.15 -8.15
CA TYR A 348 -14.01 15.78 -7.93
C TYR A 348 -12.90 14.74 -7.89
N ASN A 349 -11.74 15.05 -8.49
CA ASN A 349 -10.58 14.17 -8.40
C ASN A 349 -9.27 14.97 -8.30
N PHE A 350 -8.40 14.53 -7.38
CA PHE A 350 -7.05 15.03 -7.20
C PHE A 350 -6.04 13.88 -7.27
N LYS A 351 -5.06 14.01 -8.15
CA LYS A 351 -3.88 13.14 -8.23
C LYS A 351 -2.60 13.94 -8.13
N ALA A 352 -1.65 13.41 -7.38
CA ALA A 352 -0.31 13.98 -7.37
C ALA A 352 0.44 13.63 -8.66
N SER A 353 1.15 14.59 -9.23
CA SER A 353 2.23 14.32 -10.18
C SER A 353 3.42 13.71 -9.45
N GLU A 354 4.10 12.73 -10.05
CA GLU A 354 5.37 12.19 -9.54
C GLU A 354 6.49 13.23 -9.59
#